data_61052521c644f586b913a37be8f3d96b
#
_entry.id   61052521c644f586b913a37be8f3d96b
#
_cell.length_a   1.000
_cell.length_b   1.000
_cell.length_c   1.000
_cell.angle_alpha   90.00
_cell.angle_beta   90.00
_cell.angle_gamma   90.00
#
_symmetry.space_group_name_H-M   'P 1'
#
loop_
_entity.id
_entity.type
_entity.pdbx_description
1 polymer ?
#
loop_
_entity_poly.entity_id
_entity_poly.type
_entity_poly.pdbx_seq_one_letter_code
_entity_poly.pdbx_strand_id
1 'polypeptide(L)'
;AIGPSVKGIICEKPMAIGMGRADAMVDVCEANDVKLAISHQRRFTPGWEKARELIENDAIGTPLRADLRVKEGLANWGTHSIDGARYILGDPIAEWVMGAVERRTNKYERNTAIEDACMGLIHFGGSLQFFIQSDLWDRGCDAGKFFIRGTEGMLHVTETVLKMFNAETQGWKSIDLGLKEGDQAIGGNTNAAQTTELIEWIEGGPESRGSGRIARDTVEIMMAMYESARRNMTITLPLKEKDYPLELMINEGKLALEDEERYDIRGFLDRSQIDENRFQQLLDDGIAHHQALRIIHEE
;
A
#
# COMPACT_ATOMS: atom_id res chain seq x y z
N ALA A 1 15.21 13.42 -16.03
CA ALA A 1 15.13 13.14 -17.47
C ALA A 1 15.41 11.65 -17.68
N ILE A 2 14.55 10.97 -18.42
CA ILE A 2 14.75 9.56 -18.80
C ILE A 2 15.77 9.53 -19.93
N GLY A 3 16.91 8.84 -19.72
CA GLY A 3 17.91 8.68 -20.76
C GLY A 3 17.47 7.69 -21.85
N PRO A 4 17.95 7.81 -23.09
CA PRO A 4 17.50 6.99 -24.22
C PRO A 4 17.78 5.47 -24.08
N SER A 5 18.61 5.09 -23.13
CA SER A 5 18.94 3.69 -22.84
C SER A 5 18.07 3.05 -21.77
N VAL A 6 17.25 3.85 -21.06
CA VAL A 6 16.37 3.32 -19.99
C VAL A 6 15.16 2.65 -20.63
N LYS A 7 14.94 1.38 -20.30
CA LYS A 7 13.81 0.58 -20.78
C LYS A 7 12.75 0.32 -19.72
N GLY A 8 13.16 0.34 -18.46
CA GLY A 8 12.26 0.13 -17.34
C GLY A 8 12.75 0.82 -16.08
N ILE A 9 11.82 1.09 -15.18
CA ILE A 9 12.06 1.72 -13.88
C ILE A 9 11.27 0.95 -12.83
N ILE A 10 11.92 0.61 -11.71
CA ILE A 10 11.23 0.22 -10.48
C ILE A 10 11.30 1.41 -9.53
N CYS A 11 10.14 1.93 -9.12
CA CYS A 11 10.03 3.02 -8.16
C CYS A 11 9.47 2.49 -6.84
N GLU A 12 10.00 2.98 -5.72
CA GLU A 12 9.47 2.66 -4.40
C GLU A 12 8.06 3.20 -4.18
N LYS A 13 7.33 2.50 -3.32
CA LYS A 13 5.98 2.92 -2.89
C LYS A 13 6.05 3.97 -1.75
N PRO A 14 5.05 4.83 -1.60
CA PRO A 14 4.01 5.11 -2.60
C PRO A 14 4.64 5.77 -3.83
N MET A 15 4.12 5.49 -5.02
CA MET A 15 4.72 6.02 -6.25
C MET A 15 4.79 7.56 -6.25
N ALA A 16 3.83 8.20 -5.63
CA ALA A 16 3.76 9.65 -5.49
C ALA A 16 2.83 10.08 -4.35
N ILE A 17 3.01 11.31 -3.90
CA ILE A 17 2.07 12.02 -3.04
C ILE A 17 1.40 13.09 -3.90
N GLY A 18 0.11 12.90 -4.18
CA GLY A 18 -0.69 13.74 -5.08
C GLY A 18 -0.79 13.21 -6.51
N MET A 19 -1.96 13.42 -7.10
CA MET A 19 -2.31 12.87 -8.41
C MET A 19 -1.50 13.48 -9.55
N GLY A 20 -1.17 14.78 -9.47
CA GLY A 20 -0.39 15.42 -10.53
C GLY A 20 0.98 14.79 -10.74
N ARG A 21 1.62 14.33 -9.66
CA ARG A 21 2.91 13.64 -9.73
C ARG A 21 2.75 12.21 -10.23
N ALA A 22 1.71 11.49 -9.76
CA ALA A 22 1.44 10.13 -10.22
C ALA A 22 1.13 10.08 -11.72
N ASP A 23 0.26 10.97 -12.20
CA ASP A 23 -0.07 11.12 -13.61
C ASP A 23 1.20 11.43 -14.44
N ALA A 24 2.00 12.41 -14.02
CA ALA A 24 3.23 12.79 -14.73
C ALA A 24 4.25 11.64 -14.80
N MET A 25 4.35 10.79 -13.78
CA MET A 25 5.24 9.61 -13.82
C MET A 25 4.79 8.61 -14.88
N VAL A 26 3.49 8.31 -14.94
CA VAL A 26 2.92 7.40 -15.95
C VAL A 26 3.11 8.01 -17.34
N ASP A 27 2.66 9.24 -17.56
CA ASP A 27 2.69 9.90 -18.86
C ASP A 27 4.11 9.99 -19.44
N VAL A 28 5.10 10.38 -18.62
CA VAL A 28 6.48 10.51 -19.10
C VAL A 28 7.10 9.15 -19.43
N CYS A 29 6.78 8.11 -18.67
CA CYS A 29 7.28 6.76 -18.97
C CYS A 29 6.65 6.22 -20.25
N GLU A 30 5.34 6.37 -20.43
CA GLU A 30 4.64 5.95 -21.64
C GLU A 30 5.10 6.71 -22.89
N ALA A 31 5.24 8.03 -22.80
CA ALA A 31 5.73 8.84 -23.91
C ALA A 31 7.14 8.48 -24.38
N ASN A 32 7.93 7.79 -23.54
CA ASN A 32 9.29 7.36 -23.85
C ASN A 32 9.43 5.83 -24.01
N ASP A 33 8.32 5.08 -24.06
CA ASP A 33 8.29 3.61 -24.09
C ASP A 33 9.10 2.97 -22.95
N VAL A 34 9.04 3.55 -21.75
CA VAL A 34 9.69 3.03 -20.56
C VAL A 34 8.67 2.32 -19.69
N LYS A 35 8.95 1.08 -19.32
CA LYS A 35 8.07 0.28 -18.46
C LYS A 35 8.26 0.73 -17.00
N LEU A 36 7.21 1.29 -16.40
CA LEU A 36 7.22 1.74 -15.01
C LEU A 36 6.56 0.69 -14.12
N ALA A 37 7.30 0.13 -13.17
CA ALA A 37 6.78 -0.71 -12.10
C ALA A 37 6.95 -0.02 -10.75
N ILE A 38 5.97 -0.19 -9.86
CA ILE A 38 6.02 0.31 -8.49
C ILE A 38 6.25 -0.85 -7.53
N SER A 39 7.12 -0.66 -6.55
CA SER A 39 7.56 -1.70 -5.61
C SER A 39 6.44 -2.13 -4.63
N HIS A 40 5.35 -2.66 -5.17
CA HIS A 40 4.30 -3.35 -4.44
C HIS A 40 4.62 -4.86 -4.36
N GLN A 41 5.82 -5.18 -3.88
CA GLN A 41 6.36 -6.55 -3.82
C GLN A 41 5.46 -7.57 -3.11
N ARG A 42 4.51 -7.11 -2.29
CA ARG A 42 3.54 -7.98 -1.59
C ARG A 42 2.58 -8.67 -2.55
N ARG A 43 2.39 -8.14 -3.78
CA ARG A 43 1.64 -8.82 -4.86
C ARG A 43 2.21 -10.17 -5.27
N PHE A 44 3.46 -10.45 -4.88
CA PHE A 44 4.18 -11.69 -5.14
C PHE A 44 4.27 -12.61 -3.91
N THR A 45 3.45 -12.35 -2.88
CA THR A 45 3.43 -13.22 -1.69
C THR A 45 2.47 -14.38 -1.86
N PRO A 46 2.81 -15.58 -1.34
CA PRO A 46 2.01 -16.78 -1.53
C PRO A 46 0.56 -16.65 -1.07
N GLY A 47 0.34 -15.93 0.05
CA GLY A 47 -1.01 -15.75 0.58
C GLY A 47 -1.89 -14.89 -0.31
N TRP A 48 -1.34 -13.84 -0.91
CA TRP A 48 -2.11 -12.96 -1.80
C TRP A 48 -2.33 -13.58 -3.18
N GLU A 49 -1.33 -14.26 -3.73
CA GLU A 49 -1.46 -14.98 -5.00
C GLU A 49 -2.53 -16.08 -4.88
N LYS A 50 -2.47 -16.87 -3.80
CA LYS A 50 -3.45 -17.94 -3.59
C LYS A 50 -4.85 -17.40 -3.30
N ALA A 51 -4.97 -16.27 -2.60
CA ALA A 51 -6.25 -15.63 -2.37
C ALA A 51 -6.87 -15.15 -3.70
N ARG A 52 -6.08 -14.55 -4.59
CA ARG A 52 -6.51 -14.16 -5.93
C ARG A 52 -6.97 -15.36 -6.73
N GLU A 53 -6.20 -16.44 -6.76
CA GLU A 53 -6.58 -17.70 -7.42
C GLU A 53 -7.93 -18.23 -6.93
N LEU A 54 -8.16 -18.23 -5.61
CA LEU A 54 -9.44 -18.68 -5.04
C LEU A 54 -10.61 -17.78 -5.44
N ILE A 55 -10.42 -16.46 -5.53
CA ILE A 55 -11.43 -15.52 -6.01
C ILE A 55 -11.74 -15.77 -7.49
N GLU A 56 -10.72 -15.94 -8.32
CA GLU A 56 -10.86 -16.23 -9.76
C GLU A 56 -11.57 -17.57 -10.01
N ASN A 57 -11.44 -18.53 -9.09
CA ASN A 57 -12.12 -19.84 -9.12
C ASN A 57 -13.46 -19.84 -8.35
N ASP A 58 -14.03 -18.68 -8.05
CA ASP A 58 -15.37 -18.53 -7.44
C ASP A 58 -15.52 -19.19 -6.04
N ALA A 59 -14.43 -19.37 -5.30
CA ALA A 59 -14.40 -20.11 -4.03
C ALA A 59 -15.25 -19.47 -2.91
N ILE A 60 -15.61 -18.21 -3.03
CA ILE A 60 -16.47 -17.47 -2.09
C ILE A 60 -17.67 -16.80 -2.78
N GLY A 61 -17.95 -17.15 -4.02
CA GLY A 61 -18.93 -16.46 -4.87
C GLY A 61 -18.50 -15.03 -5.21
N THR A 62 -19.44 -14.18 -5.59
CA THR A 62 -19.16 -12.79 -5.96
C THR A 62 -18.64 -12.00 -4.76
N PRO A 63 -17.47 -11.37 -4.83
CA PRO A 63 -16.94 -10.51 -3.77
C PRO A 63 -17.84 -9.30 -3.51
N LEU A 64 -18.14 -9.03 -2.24
CA LEU A 64 -19.01 -7.93 -1.82
C LEU A 64 -18.27 -6.88 -0.99
N ARG A 65 -17.36 -7.32 -0.14
CA ARG A 65 -16.70 -6.44 0.81
C ARG A 65 -15.29 -6.91 1.15
N ALA A 66 -14.35 -5.96 1.23
CA ALA A 66 -13.05 -6.15 1.86
C ALA A 66 -12.88 -5.19 3.04
N ASP A 67 -12.52 -5.73 4.22
CA ASP A 67 -12.17 -4.96 5.40
C ASP A 67 -10.65 -4.90 5.52
N LEU A 68 -10.11 -3.66 5.52
CA LEU A 68 -8.68 -3.35 5.48
C LEU A 68 -8.22 -2.69 6.78
N ARG A 69 -6.99 -3.00 7.17
CA ARG A 69 -6.33 -2.34 8.29
C ARG A 69 -5.11 -1.56 7.80
N VAL A 70 -4.91 -0.38 8.38
CA VAL A 70 -3.78 0.51 8.09
C VAL A 70 -3.15 0.94 9.41
N LYS A 71 -1.84 1.14 9.41
CA LYS A 71 -1.08 1.76 10.51
C LYS A 71 -0.12 2.79 9.94
N GLU A 72 0.35 3.69 10.79
CA GLU A 72 1.41 4.64 10.44
C GLU A 72 1.09 5.48 9.18
N GLY A 73 -0.17 5.86 9.01
CA GLY A 73 -0.63 6.70 7.91
C GLY A 73 -1.05 5.98 6.63
N LEU A 74 -2.06 6.55 6.00
CA LEU A 74 -2.62 6.06 4.74
C LEU A 74 -1.58 6.09 3.61
N ALA A 75 -0.80 7.17 3.52
CA ALA A 75 0.26 7.29 2.52
C ALA A 75 1.43 6.31 2.75
N ASN A 76 1.63 5.79 3.95
CA ASN A 76 2.69 4.82 4.23
C ASN A 76 2.19 3.37 4.08
N TRP A 77 1.35 2.89 5.02
CA TRP A 77 0.85 1.51 4.97
C TRP A 77 -0.44 1.35 4.17
N GLY A 78 -1.24 2.42 4.04
CA GLY A 78 -2.47 2.37 3.26
C GLY A 78 -2.24 1.98 1.81
N THR A 79 -1.11 2.43 1.21
CA THR A 79 -0.73 2.01 -0.13
C THR A 79 -0.64 0.49 -0.25
N HIS A 80 -0.03 -0.22 0.71
CA HIS A 80 0.03 -1.68 0.68
C HIS A 80 -1.32 -2.34 0.89
N SER A 81 -2.14 -1.81 1.81
CA SER A 81 -3.43 -2.41 2.14
C SER A 81 -4.43 -2.25 0.99
N ILE A 82 -4.53 -1.06 0.40
CA ILE A 82 -5.42 -0.81 -0.74
C ILE A 82 -4.95 -1.57 -1.97
N ASP A 83 -3.65 -1.50 -2.27
CA ASP A 83 -3.04 -2.19 -3.39
C ASP A 83 -3.23 -3.72 -3.30
N GLY A 84 -2.99 -4.29 -2.12
CA GLY A 84 -3.16 -5.72 -1.91
C GLY A 84 -4.59 -6.20 -2.06
N ALA A 85 -5.56 -5.47 -1.50
CA ALA A 85 -6.96 -5.82 -1.66
C ALA A 85 -7.42 -5.69 -3.11
N ARG A 86 -6.98 -4.65 -3.83
CA ARG A 86 -7.21 -4.51 -5.27
C ARG A 86 -6.62 -5.69 -6.02
N TYR A 87 -5.35 -6.02 -5.78
CA TYR A 87 -4.69 -7.16 -6.43
C TYR A 87 -5.45 -8.46 -6.24
N ILE A 88 -5.82 -8.80 -5.02
CA ILE A 88 -6.54 -10.04 -4.69
C ILE A 88 -7.90 -10.08 -5.42
N LEU A 89 -8.53 -8.94 -5.60
CA LEU A 89 -9.88 -8.81 -6.20
C LEU A 89 -9.86 -8.45 -7.70
N GLY A 90 -8.71 -8.61 -8.39
CA GLY A 90 -8.62 -8.42 -9.83
C GLY A 90 -8.42 -6.98 -10.27
N ASP A 91 -7.86 -6.14 -9.43
CA ASP A 91 -7.54 -4.73 -9.68
C ASP A 91 -8.77 -3.87 -10.11
N PRO A 92 -9.89 -3.94 -9.37
CA PRO A 92 -11.08 -3.18 -9.72
C PRO A 92 -10.82 -1.66 -9.68
N ILE A 93 -11.58 -0.93 -10.52
CA ILE A 93 -11.54 0.53 -10.57
C ILE A 93 -12.58 1.10 -9.62
N ALA A 94 -12.16 2.01 -8.75
CA ALA A 94 -13.06 2.67 -7.82
C ALA A 94 -13.91 3.73 -8.52
N GLU A 95 -15.16 3.86 -8.12
CA GLU A 95 -16.12 4.84 -8.67
C GLU A 95 -16.26 6.07 -7.76
N TRP A 96 -16.30 5.85 -6.45
CA TRP A 96 -16.35 6.93 -5.46
C TRP A 96 -15.76 6.51 -4.13
N VAL A 97 -15.38 7.51 -3.33
CA VAL A 97 -14.71 7.36 -2.05
C VAL A 97 -15.32 8.30 -1.01
N MET A 98 -15.52 7.78 0.21
CA MET A 98 -15.74 8.57 1.42
C MET A 98 -14.58 8.35 2.38
N GLY A 99 -14.09 9.41 3.02
CA GLY A 99 -12.98 9.33 3.97
C GLY A 99 -13.08 10.35 5.09
N ALA A 100 -12.50 9.99 6.22
CA ALA A 100 -12.27 10.88 7.34
C ALA A 100 -10.86 10.65 7.88
N VAL A 101 -10.24 11.71 8.39
CA VAL A 101 -8.91 11.67 8.97
C VAL A 101 -8.87 12.47 10.27
N GLU A 102 -7.99 12.06 11.16
CA GLU A 102 -7.65 12.77 12.39
C GLU A 102 -6.14 13.04 12.37
N ARG A 103 -5.75 14.27 12.71
CA ARG A 103 -4.34 14.66 12.85
C ARG A 103 -4.22 15.61 14.02
N ARG A 104 -3.88 15.04 15.18
CA ARG A 104 -3.66 15.77 16.44
C ARG A 104 -2.20 16.05 16.70
N THR A 105 -1.31 15.23 16.12
CA THR A 105 0.14 15.38 16.25
C THR A 105 0.75 15.90 14.96
N ASN A 106 1.88 16.57 15.08
CA ASN A 106 2.62 17.08 13.92
C ASN A 106 3.51 16.00 13.29
N LYS A 107 2.87 14.87 12.91
CA LYS A 107 3.47 13.62 12.48
C LYS A 107 3.82 13.63 11.00
N TYR A 108 4.98 13.05 10.71
CA TYR A 108 5.53 12.92 9.35
C TYR A 108 6.06 11.50 9.11
N GLU A 109 6.20 11.14 7.85
CA GLU A 109 6.93 9.98 7.36
C GLU A 109 7.79 10.41 6.17
N ARG A 110 9.13 10.32 6.30
CA ARG A 110 10.09 10.81 5.28
C ARG A 110 9.76 12.23 4.78
N ASN A 111 9.58 13.15 5.71
CA ASN A 111 9.21 14.54 5.46
C ASN A 111 7.82 14.75 4.81
N THR A 112 7.00 13.72 4.65
CA THR A 112 5.62 13.84 4.20
C THR A 112 4.69 13.85 5.39
N ALA A 113 3.81 14.85 5.51
CA ALA A 113 2.80 14.88 6.56
C ALA A 113 1.88 13.65 6.46
N ILE A 114 1.58 13.02 7.60
CA ILE A 114 0.63 11.91 7.69
C ILE A 114 -0.37 12.18 8.80
N GLU A 115 -1.49 11.51 8.73
CA GLU A 115 -2.53 11.54 9.77
C GLU A 115 -2.21 10.59 10.92
N ASP A 116 -2.85 10.81 12.07
CA ASP A 116 -2.81 9.91 13.22
C ASP A 116 -3.78 8.75 13.06
N ALA A 117 -4.96 9.03 12.49
CA ALA A 117 -5.97 8.01 12.19
C ALA A 117 -6.74 8.34 10.92
N CYS A 118 -7.21 7.31 10.24
CA CYS A 118 -8.11 7.45 9.09
C CYS A 118 -9.18 6.35 9.08
N MET A 119 -10.29 6.65 8.41
CA MET A 119 -11.28 5.66 8.01
C MET A 119 -11.87 6.03 6.66
N GLY A 120 -12.36 5.03 5.92
CA GLY A 120 -13.00 5.29 4.63
C GLY A 120 -13.80 4.12 4.09
N LEU A 121 -14.68 4.47 3.18
CA LEU A 121 -15.46 3.55 2.36
C LEU A 121 -15.15 3.84 0.90
N ILE A 122 -14.75 2.81 0.17
CA ILE A 122 -14.41 2.88 -1.25
C ILE A 122 -15.41 1.99 -1.98
N HIS A 123 -16.09 2.52 -2.97
CA HIS A 123 -17.04 1.79 -3.80
C HIS A 123 -16.44 1.52 -5.17
N PHE A 124 -16.54 0.27 -5.57
CA PHE A 124 -16.22 -0.20 -6.90
C PHE A 124 -17.51 -0.58 -7.62
N GLY A 125 -17.50 -0.68 -8.90
CA GLY A 125 -18.69 -1.03 -9.65
C GLY A 125 -19.45 -2.26 -9.12
N GLY A 126 -20.76 -2.29 -9.27
CA GLY A 126 -21.61 -3.34 -8.73
C GLY A 126 -21.81 -3.25 -7.22
N SER A 127 -21.52 -4.33 -6.49
CA SER A 127 -21.73 -4.40 -5.02
C SER A 127 -20.44 -4.36 -4.21
N LEU A 128 -19.28 -4.29 -4.86
CA LEU A 128 -18.00 -4.38 -4.16
C LEU A 128 -17.66 -3.09 -3.43
N GLN A 129 -17.33 -3.22 -2.16
CA GLN A 129 -16.88 -2.12 -1.31
C GLN A 129 -15.66 -2.52 -0.49
N PHE A 130 -14.73 -1.56 -0.31
CA PHE A 130 -13.68 -1.70 0.70
C PHE A 130 -14.00 -0.77 1.88
N PHE A 131 -13.85 -1.31 3.08
CA PHE A 131 -13.86 -0.53 4.30
C PHE A 131 -12.44 -0.50 4.88
N ILE A 132 -11.90 0.69 5.07
CA ILE A 132 -10.55 0.89 5.56
C ILE A 132 -10.58 1.67 6.87
N GLN A 133 -9.73 1.26 7.84
CA GLN A 133 -9.56 1.97 9.09
C GLN A 133 -8.14 1.82 9.64
N SER A 134 -7.67 2.84 10.35
CA SER A 134 -6.37 2.85 11.01
C SER A 134 -6.47 3.41 12.41
N ASP A 135 -5.65 2.88 13.34
CA ASP A 135 -5.30 3.44 14.65
C ASP A 135 -6.46 3.94 15.54
N LEU A 136 -7.72 3.60 15.19
CA LEU A 136 -8.91 4.04 15.93
C LEU A 136 -9.13 3.27 17.23
N TRP A 137 -8.67 2.02 17.30
CA TRP A 137 -9.00 1.10 18.39
C TRP A 137 -7.78 0.41 18.99
N ASP A 138 -6.76 0.15 18.19
CA ASP A 138 -5.60 -0.62 18.60
C ASP A 138 -4.37 -0.11 17.87
N ARG A 139 -3.44 0.45 18.62
CA ARG A 139 -2.15 0.94 18.11
C ARG A 139 -1.25 -0.16 17.56
N GLY A 140 -1.65 -1.41 17.68
CA GLY A 140 -0.96 -2.60 17.18
C GLY A 140 -1.68 -3.29 16.03
N CYS A 141 -2.63 -2.64 15.32
CA CYS A 141 -3.33 -3.31 14.25
C CYS A 141 -2.37 -3.76 13.14
N ASP A 142 -2.47 -5.03 12.76
CA ASP A 142 -1.65 -5.60 11.69
C ASP A 142 -2.13 -5.08 10.33
N ALA A 143 -1.39 -4.18 9.74
CA ALA A 143 -1.57 -3.80 8.33
C ALA A 143 -1.27 -5.02 7.43
N GLY A 144 -1.96 -5.10 6.28
CA GLY A 144 -1.82 -6.23 5.35
C GLY A 144 -2.69 -7.44 5.70
N LYS A 145 -3.61 -7.31 6.68
CA LYS A 145 -4.68 -8.29 6.93
C LYS A 145 -5.95 -7.86 6.21
N PHE A 146 -6.55 -8.81 5.50
CA PHE A 146 -7.82 -8.61 4.81
C PHE A 146 -8.85 -9.63 5.27
N PHE A 147 -10.08 -9.14 5.51
CA PHE A 147 -11.26 -9.98 5.55
C PHE A 147 -12.07 -9.68 4.29
N ILE A 148 -12.18 -10.66 3.41
CA ILE A 148 -12.93 -10.54 2.16
C ILE A 148 -14.17 -11.39 2.28
N ARG A 149 -15.34 -10.77 2.09
CA ARG A 149 -16.65 -11.44 2.07
C ARG A 149 -17.17 -11.48 0.65
N GLY A 150 -17.59 -12.66 0.22
CA GLY A 150 -18.39 -12.88 -0.97
C GLY A 150 -19.80 -13.35 -0.64
N THR A 151 -20.58 -13.67 -1.68
CA THR A 151 -21.96 -14.18 -1.56
C THR A 151 -22.03 -15.57 -0.94
N GLU A 152 -20.98 -16.38 -1.08
CA GLU A 152 -20.98 -17.81 -0.70
C GLU A 152 -19.87 -18.14 0.33
N GLY A 153 -19.05 -17.18 0.74
CA GLY A 153 -17.99 -17.44 1.69
C GLY A 153 -17.17 -16.21 2.08
N MET A 154 -16.09 -16.48 2.80
CA MET A 154 -15.18 -15.46 3.28
C MET A 154 -13.73 -15.95 3.23
N LEU A 155 -12.79 -15.01 3.03
CA LEU A 155 -11.36 -15.22 3.17
C LEU A 155 -10.79 -14.34 4.29
N HIS A 156 -9.86 -14.89 5.06
CA HIS A 156 -8.94 -14.15 5.90
C HIS A 156 -7.54 -14.30 5.30
N VAL A 157 -6.94 -13.21 4.90
CA VAL A 157 -5.72 -13.18 4.07
C VAL A 157 -4.65 -12.35 4.74
N THR A 158 -3.44 -12.89 4.80
CA THR A 158 -2.19 -12.16 5.01
C THR A 158 -1.17 -12.63 3.97
N GLU A 159 0.06 -12.15 4.02
CA GLU A 159 1.13 -12.62 3.13
C GLU A 159 1.47 -14.11 3.32
N THR A 160 1.28 -14.63 4.53
CA THR A 160 1.69 -16.01 4.93
C THR A 160 0.56 -16.87 5.45
N VAL A 161 -0.62 -16.29 5.66
CA VAL A 161 -1.78 -17.01 6.20
C VAL A 161 -2.98 -16.78 5.32
N LEU A 162 -3.61 -17.86 4.91
CA LEU A 162 -4.87 -17.83 4.19
C LEU A 162 -5.84 -18.81 4.85
N LYS A 163 -7.02 -18.30 5.21
CA LYS A 163 -8.11 -19.12 5.71
C LYS A 163 -9.36 -18.86 4.89
N MET A 164 -10.11 -19.91 4.65
CA MET A 164 -11.37 -19.86 3.92
C MET A 164 -12.51 -20.40 4.80
N PHE A 165 -13.67 -19.77 4.65
CA PHE A 165 -14.94 -20.21 5.20
C PHE A 165 -15.99 -20.21 4.09
N ASN A 166 -16.52 -21.36 3.75
CA ASN A 166 -17.63 -21.53 2.81
C ASN A 166 -18.42 -22.80 3.12
N ALA A 167 -19.38 -23.18 2.28
CA ALA A 167 -20.21 -24.36 2.47
C ALA A 167 -19.39 -25.68 2.49
N GLU A 168 -18.31 -25.75 1.73
CA GLU A 168 -17.46 -26.97 1.67
C GLU A 168 -16.60 -27.11 2.92
N THR A 169 -16.08 -26.01 3.45
CA THR A 169 -15.18 -26.03 4.61
C THR A 169 -15.92 -26.24 5.93
N GLN A 170 -17.22 -25.94 6.00
CA GLN A 170 -18.08 -26.05 7.20
C GLN A 170 -17.51 -25.33 8.44
N GLY A 171 -16.66 -24.33 8.24
CA GLY A 171 -15.93 -23.56 9.25
C GLY A 171 -14.68 -22.93 8.66
N TRP A 172 -13.92 -22.20 9.47
CA TRP A 172 -12.64 -21.66 9.04
C TRP A 172 -11.61 -22.77 8.82
N LYS A 173 -11.13 -22.92 7.61
CA LYS A 173 -10.09 -23.87 7.22
C LYS A 173 -8.85 -23.12 6.73
N SER A 174 -7.68 -23.49 7.26
CA SER A 174 -6.41 -22.99 6.74
C SER A 174 -6.12 -23.61 5.37
N ILE A 175 -5.71 -22.79 4.44
CA ILE A 175 -5.25 -23.19 3.11
C ILE A 175 -3.73 -23.32 3.16
N ASP A 176 -3.23 -24.43 2.67
CA ASP A 176 -1.78 -24.66 2.57
C ASP A 176 -1.18 -23.77 1.48
N LEU A 177 -0.18 -23.00 1.85
CA LEU A 177 0.56 -22.10 0.96
C LEU A 177 1.90 -22.69 0.52
N GLY A 178 2.21 -23.92 0.92
CA GLY A 178 3.50 -24.57 0.63
C GLY A 178 4.70 -23.93 1.34
N LEU A 179 4.47 -23.05 2.31
CA LEU A 179 5.54 -22.39 3.08
C LEU A 179 6.14 -23.36 4.12
N LYS A 180 7.46 -23.30 4.26
CA LYS A 180 8.20 -24.03 5.29
C LYS A 180 8.49 -23.10 6.46
N GLU A 181 8.79 -23.71 7.61
CA GLU A 181 9.25 -22.95 8.78
C GLU A 181 10.54 -22.18 8.43
N GLY A 182 10.52 -20.87 8.67
CA GLY A 182 11.63 -19.95 8.34
C GLY A 182 11.55 -19.30 6.96
N ASP A 183 10.60 -19.65 6.11
CA ASP A 183 10.41 -18.98 4.83
C ASP A 183 9.99 -17.52 5.04
N GLN A 184 10.70 -16.60 4.38
CA GLN A 184 10.35 -15.19 4.37
C GLN A 184 9.35 -14.92 3.24
N ALA A 185 8.13 -14.55 3.61
CA ALA A 185 7.11 -14.20 2.61
C ALA A 185 7.43 -12.94 1.83
N ILE A 186 8.16 -12.00 2.42
CA ILE A 186 8.54 -10.71 1.82
C ILE A 186 10.06 -10.59 1.91
N GLY A 187 10.70 -10.18 0.83
CA GLY A 187 12.15 -9.99 0.81
C GLY A 187 12.77 -10.27 -0.55
N GLY A 188 13.92 -10.92 -0.56
CA GLY A 188 14.69 -11.17 -1.78
C GLY A 188 13.90 -11.88 -2.88
N ASN A 189 13.11 -12.89 -2.53
CA ASN A 189 12.32 -13.65 -3.50
C ASN A 189 11.22 -12.81 -4.17
N THR A 190 10.47 -12.01 -3.41
CA THR A 190 9.41 -11.15 -3.97
C THR A 190 9.99 -10.00 -4.78
N ASN A 191 11.15 -9.45 -4.38
CA ASN A 191 11.85 -8.43 -5.16
C ASN A 191 12.39 -9.01 -6.46
N ALA A 192 12.95 -10.24 -6.42
CA ALA A 192 13.42 -10.93 -7.61
C ALA A 192 12.26 -11.21 -8.58
N ALA A 193 11.13 -11.74 -8.09
CA ALA A 193 9.94 -11.99 -8.89
C ALA A 193 9.41 -10.72 -9.56
N GLN A 194 9.32 -9.61 -8.83
CA GLN A 194 8.94 -8.31 -9.38
C GLN A 194 9.89 -7.83 -10.47
N THR A 195 11.20 -8.00 -10.26
CA THR A 195 12.21 -7.59 -11.22
C THR A 195 12.15 -8.45 -12.48
N THR A 196 11.98 -9.77 -12.33
CA THR A 196 11.80 -10.71 -13.44
C THR A 196 10.58 -10.33 -14.28
N GLU A 197 9.43 -10.09 -13.65
CA GLU A 197 8.21 -9.71 -14.36
C GLU A 197 8.36 -8.36 -15.11
N LEU A 198 9.11 -7.40 -14.56
CA LEU A 198 9.45 -6.17 -15.30
C LEU A 198 10.33 -6.45 -16.51
N ILE A 199 11.33 -7.33 -16.40
CA ILE A 199 12.21 -7.70 -17.52
C ILE A 199 11.38 -8.36 -18.62
N GLU A 200 10.53 -9.31 -18.26
CA GLU A 200 9.62 -9.97 -19.20
C GLU A 200 8.72 -8.97 -19.93
N TRP A 201 8.20 -7.98 -19.21
CA TRP A 201 7.39 -6.90 -19.82
C TRP A 201 8.22 -6.03 -20.78
N ILE A 202 9.48 -5.70 -20.45
CA ILE A 202 10.39 -4.97 -21.33
C ILE A 202 10.67 -5.77 -22.62
N GLU A 203 10.73 -7.09 -22.52
CA GLU A 203 10.99 -8.00 -23.64
C GLU A 203 9.74 -8.31 -24.49
N GLY A 204 8.60 -7.66 -24.21
CA GLY A 204 7.36 -7.77 -24.97
C GLY A 204 6.36 -8.77 -24.39
N GLY A 205 6.59 -9.25 -23.18
CA GLY A 205 5.63 -10.04 -22.39
C GLY A 205 4.46 -9.21 -21.86
N PRO A 206 3.60 -9.79 -21.02
CA PRO A 206 2.46 -9.11 -20.44
C PRO A 206 2.88 -7.93 -19.54
N GLU A 207 1.97 -6.98 -19.35
CA GLU A 207 2.16 -5.88 -18.42
C GLU A 207 2.38 -6.41 -16.99
N SER A 208 3.38 -5.84 -16.30
CA SER A 208 3.66 -6.21 -14.91
C SER A 208 2.46 -5.94 -14.01
N ARG A 209 2.17 -6.87 -13.10
CA ARG A 209 1.13 -6.72 -12.08
C ARG A 209 1.37 -5.54 -11.13
N GLY A 210 2.58 -5.01 -11.07
CA GLY A 210 2.97 -3.82 -10.32
C GLY A 210 3.13 -2.58 -11.19
N SER A 211 2.50 -2.52 -12.38
CA SER A 211 2.68 -1.41 -13.31
C SER A 211 2.30 -0.06 -12.71
N GLY A 212 2.91 1.00 -13.24
CA GLY A 212 2.64 2.37 -12.80
C GLY A 212 1.17 2.77 -12.93
N ARG A 213 0.45 2.26 -13.95
CA ARG A 213 -0.99 2.51 -14.13
C ARG A 213 -1.81 1.92 -12.99
N ILE A 214 -1.56 0.66 -12.64
CA ILE A 214 -2.25 -0.04 -11.56
C ILE A 214 -1.97 0.65 -10.22
N ALA A 215 -0.72 1.02 -9.96
CA ALA A 215 -0.32 1.73 -8.75
C ALA A 215 -0.88 3.15 -8.67
N ARG A 216 -1.02 3.84 -9.80
CA ARG A 216 -1.63 5.17 -9.90
C ARG A 216 -3.07 5.16 -9.38
N ASP A 217 -3.85 4.12 -9.69
CA ASP A 217 -5.23 3.99 -9.18
C ASP A 217 -5.26 3.78 -7.66
N THR A 218 -4.25 3.11 -7.09
CA THR A 218 -4.10 3.00 -5.64
C THR A 218 -3.82 4.37 -5.01
N VAL A 219 -2.96 5.19 -5.63
CA VAL A 219 -2.73 6.58 -5.20
C VAL A 219 -4.02 7.40 -5.29
N GLU A 220 -4.79 7.24 -6.37
CA GLU A 220 -6.05 7.98 -6.55
C GLU A 220 -7.04 7.72 -5.42
N ILE A 221 -7.19 6.46 -4.99
CA ILE A 221 -8.05 6.10 -3.87
C ILE A 221 -7.57 6.77 -2.57
N MET A 222 -6.27 6.72 -2.27
CA MET A 222 -5.72 7.38 -1.08
C MET A 222 -5.94 8.90 -1.10
N MET A 223 -5.65 9.54 -2.21
CA MET A 223 -5.84 10.99 -2.36
C MET A 223 -7.33 11.36 -2.30
N ALA A 224 -8.23 10.53 -2.84
CA ALA A 224 -9.66 10.75 -2.75
C ALA A 224 -10.19 10.61 -1.31
N MET A 225 -9.61 9.73 -0.48
CA MET A 225 -9.95 9.65 0.94
C MET A 225 -9.61 10.96 1.67
N TYR A 226 -8.40 11.49 1.45
CA TYR A 226 -8.00 12.78 2.03
C TYR A 226 -8.86 13.93 1.48
N GLU A 227 -9.16 13.95 0.19
CA GLU A 227 -10.00 14.99 -0.42
C GLU A 227 -11.44 14.92 0.10
N SER A 228 -11.96 13.72 0.34
CA SER A 228 -13.27 13.52 0.97
C SER A 228 -13.30 14.12 2.37
N ALA A 229 -12.28 13.86 3.18
CA ALA A 229 -12.13 14.46 4.50
C ALA A 229 -12.01 16.00 4.42
N ARG A 230 -11.22 16.53 3.48
CA ARG A 230 -11.02 17.97 3.26
C ARG A 230 -12.32 18.69 2.93
N ARG A 231 -13.16 18.08 2.09
CA ARG A 231 -14.41 18.68 1.59
C ARG A 231 -15.66 18.25 2.36
N ASN A 232 -15.54 17.30 3.28
CA ASN A 232 -16.69 16.69 4.00
C ASN A 232 -17.77 16.17 3.03
N MET A 233 -17.37 15.49 1.96
CA MET A 233 -18.27 14.94 0.96
C MET A 233 -17.71 13.69 0.29
N THR A 234 -18.60 12.92 -0.34
CA THR A 234 -18.21 11.82 -1.23
C THR A 234 -17.48 12.37 -2.47
N ILE A 235 -16.37 11.76 -2.82
CA ILE A 235 -15.58 12.10 -4.00
C ILE A 235 -15.83 11.07 -5.10
N THR A 236 -16.36 11.51 -6.22
CA THR A 236 -16.49 10.71 -7.44
C THR A 236 -15.15 10.71 -8.18
N LEU A 237 -14.74 9.56 -8.65
CA LEU A 237 -13.53 9.38 -9.45
C LEU A 237 -13.82 9.51 -10.95
N PRO A 238 -12.88 9.98 -11.78
CA PRO A 238 -11.47 10.28 -11.42
C PRO A 238 -11.34 11.55 -10.58
N LEU A 239 -10.36 11.53 -9.66
CA LEU A 239 -10.07 12.65 -8.76
C LEU A 239 -9.56 13.86 -9.54
N LYS A 240 -10.16 15.04 -9.28
CA LYS A 240 -9.80 16.30 -9.94
C LYS A 240 -8.64 17.02 -9.25
N GLU A 241 -8.54 16.87 -7.92
CA GLU A 241 -7.45 17.46 -7.14
C GLU A 241 -6.12 16.82 -7.54
N LYS A 242 -5.11 17.62 -7.79
CA LYS A 242 -3.79 17.17 -8.26
C LYS A 242 -2.71 17.24 -7.19
N ASP A 243 -2.90 18.13 -6.22
CA ASP A 243 -1.99 18.29 -5.11
C ASP A 243 -2.28 17.27 -3.98
N TYR A 244 -1.50 17.31 -2.91
CA TYR A 244 -1.69 16.44 -1.75
C TYR A 244 -2.79 16.99 -0.83
N PRO A 245 -4.00 16.36 -0.78
CA PRO A 245 -5.12 16.95 -0.08
C PRO A 245 -4.95 17.07 1.43
N LEU A 246 -4.13 16.20 2.06
CA LEU A 246 -3.83 16.33 3.49
C LEU A 246 -3.02 17.61 3.77
N GLU A 247 -2.03 17.92 2.93
CA GLU A 247 -1.26 19.17 3.05
C GLU A 247 -2.13 20.39 2.79
N LEU A 248 -3.06 20.29 1.84
CA LEU A 248 -4.06 21.34 1.62
C LEU A 248 -4.93 21.59 2.86
N MET A 249 -5.38 20.50 3.55
CA MET A 249 -6.13 20.62 4.82
C MET A 249 -5.31 21.32 5.91
N ILE A 250 -4.02 21.00 6.02
CA ILE A 250 -3.11 21.64 6.98
C ILE A 250 -2.99 23.12 6.66
N ASN A 251 -2.74 23.48 5.41
CA ASN A 251 -2.59 24.86 4.96
C ASN A 251 -3.89 25.68 5.08
N GLU A 252 -5.05 25.01 4.96
CA GLU A 252 -6.37 25.60 5.16
C GLU A 252 -6.75 25.73 6.66
N GLY A 253 -5.90 25.28 7.58
CA GLY A 253 -6.16 25.30 9.02
C GLY A 253 -7.31 24.38 9.49
N LYS A 254 -7.63 23.35 8.73
CA LYS A 254 -8.72 22.41 9.03
C LYS A 254 -8.34 21.33 10.04
N LEU A 255 -7.05 21.14 10.29
CA LEU A 255 -6.51 20.13 11.19
C LEU A 255 -5.77 20.84 12.33
N ALA A 256 -6.45 20.99 13.48
CA ALA A 256 -5.85 21.56 14.67
C ALA A 256 -4.96 20.51 15.35
N LEU A 257 -3.70 20.89 15.63
CA LEU A 257 -2.77 20.06 16.37
C LEU A 257 -3.01 20.26 17.88
N GLU A 258 -2.95 19.17 18.64
CA GLU A 258 -2.85 19.15 20.10
C GLU A 258 -1.37 19.14 20.52
N ASP A 259 -0.52 18.52 19.70
CA ASP A 259 0.93 18.50 19.86
C ASP A 259 1.56 19.08 18.58
N GLU A 260 2.23 20.23 18.73
CA GLU A 260 2.89 20.94 17.62
C GLU A 260 4.31 20.44 17.36
N GLU A 261 4.90 19.64 18.26
CA GLU A 261 6.24 19.11 18.09
C GLU A 261 6.31 18.21 16.84
N ARG A 262 7.21 18.57 15.94
CA ARG A 262 7.39 17.79 14.71
C ARG A 262 8.03 16.46 15.00
N TYR A 263 7.37 15.38 14.61
CA TYR A 263 7.83 14.02 14.73
C TYR A 263 7.78 13.27 13.40
N ASP A 264 8.94 12.83 12.90
CA ASP A 264 9.02 11.98 11.72
C ASP A 264 9.28 10.53 12.14
N ILE A 265 8.30 9.63 11.90
CA ILE A 265 8.37 8.22 12.30
C ILE A 265 9.48 7.44 11.59
N ARG A 266 10.09 8.02 10.55
CA ARG A 266 11.24 7.48 9.80
C ARG A 266 12.46 8.40 9.86
N GLY A 267 12.47 9.38 10.76
CA GLY A 267 13.60 10.28 10.96
C GLY A 267 14.91 9.56 11.18
N PHE A 268 14.87 8.40 11.84
CA PHE A 268 16.03 7.53 12.03
C PHE A 268 16.68 6.99 10.73
N LEU A 269 16.02 7.14 9.58
CA LEU A 269 16.60 6.79 8.27
C LEU A 269 17.50 7.90 7.70
N ASP A 270 17.50 9.09 8.30
CA ASP A 270 18.40 10.17 7.91
C ASP A 270 19.83 9.83 8.33
N ARG A 271 20.68 9.67 7.32
CA ARG A 271 22.09 9.33 7.50
C ARG A 271 23.03 10.54 7.57
N SER A 272 22.49 11.76 7.51
CA SER A 272 23.30 12.97 7.42
C SER A 272 24.19 13.22 8.65
N GLN A 273 23.87 12.61 9.77
CA GLN A 273 24.56 12.80 11.06
C GLN A 273 24.89 11.50 11.81
N ILE A 274 24.89 10.35 11.13
CA ILE A 274 25.17 9.07 11.79
C ILE A 274 26.69 8.84 11.94
N ASP A 275 27.07 8.12 13.00
CA ASP A 275 28.40 7.56 13.14
C ASP A 275 28.55 6.33 12.24
N GLU A 276 29.21 6.50 11.08
CA GLU A 276 29.41 5.42 10.10
C GLU A 276 30.22 4.26 10.65
N ASN A 277 31.15 4.49 11.62
CA ASN A 277 31.91 3.41 12.23
C ASN A 277 31.02 2.56 13.15
N ARG A 278 30.18 3.23 13.94
CA ARG A 278 29.18 2.56 14.79
C ARG A 278 28.16 1.79 13.95
N PHE A 279 27.72 2.38 12.84
CA PHE A 279 26.80 1.75 11.90
C PHE A 279 27.39 0.48 11.30
N GLN A 280 28.64 0.54 10.81
CA GLN A 280 29.32 -0.64 10.25
C GLN A 280 29.51 -1.74 11.31
N GLN A 281 29.89 -1.38 12.53
CA GLN A 281 29.99 -2.34 13.63
C GLN A 281 28.68 -3.10 13.87
N LEU A 282 27.54 -2.41 13.90
CA LEU A 282 26.23 -3.05 14.10
C LEU A 282 25.87 -3.99 12.94
N LEU A 283 26.24 -3.64 11.70
CA LEU A 283 26.05 -4.52 10.55
C LEU A 283 26.96 -5.77 10.66
N ASP A 284 28.19 -5.62 11.07
CA ASP A 284 29.15 -6.73 11.27
C ASP A 284 28.68 -7.67 12.39
N ASP A 285 27.99 -7.12 13.41
CA ASP A 285 27.34 -7.87 14.49
C ASP A 285 26.03 -8.56 14.03
N GLY A 286 25.68 -8.45 12.75
CA GLY A 286 24.49 -9.09 12.15
C GLY A 286 23.18 -8.35 12.36
N ILE A 287 23.22 -7.11 12.85
CA ILE A 287 22.04 -6.27 13.01
C ILE A 287 21.55 -5.81 11.63
N ALA A 288 20.26 -5.96 11.38
CA ALA A 288 19.67 -5.53 10.11
C ALA A 288 19.77 -4.00 9.93
N HIS A 289 20.05 -3.56 8.69
CA HIS A 289 20.29 -2.16 8.33
C HIS A 289 19.35 -1.15 9.01
N HIS A 290 18.03 -1.38 8.96
CA HIS A 290 17.04 -0.49 9.58
C HIS A 290 17.12 -0.47 11.12
N GLN A 291 17.46 -1.60 11.73
CA GLN A 291 17.64 -1.69 13.19
C GLN A 291 18.90 -0.97 13.62
N ALA A 292 19.98 -1.11 12.86
CA ALA A 292 21.23 -0.41 13.13
C ALA A 292 21.05 1.12 13.11
N LEU A 293 20.34 1.64 12.10
CA LEU A 293 20.02 3.07 12.03
C LEU A 293 19.15 3.54 13.21
N ARG A 294 18.18 2.73 13.62
CA ARG A 294 17.34 3.05 14.77
C ARG A 294 18.13 3.10 16.07
N ILE A 295 19.00 2.12 16.30
CA ILE A 295 19.87 2.08 17.50
C ILE A 295 20.72 3.36 17.58
N ILE A 296 21.36 3.74 16.49
CA ILE A 296 22.20 4.96 16.46
C ILE A 296 21.38 6.23 16.70
N HIS A 297 20.18 6.28 16.19
CA HIS A 297 19.30 7.44 16.36
C HIS A 297 18.78 7.56 17.81
N GLU A 298 18.69 6.45 18.53
CA GLU A 298 18.25 6.38 19.94
C GLU A 298 19.45 6.53 20.93
N GLU A 299 20.70 6.34 20.50
CA GLU A 299 21.94 6.60 21.27
C GLU A 299 22.23 8.10 21.37
#